data_b08e311b55b4f3a93c0fea7fb0828793
#
_entry.id   b08e311b55b4f3a93c0fea7fb0828793
#
_cell.length_a   1.000
_cell.length_b   1.000
_cell.length_c   1.000
_cell.angle_alpha   90.00
_cell.angle_beta   90.00
_cell.angle_gamma   90.00
#
_symmetry.space_group_name_H-M   'P 1'
#
loop_
_entity.id
_entity.type
_entity.pdbx_description
1 polymer ?
#
loop_
_entity_poly.entity_id
_entity_poly.type
_entity_poly.pdbx_seq_one_letter_code
_entity_poly.pdbx_strand_id
1 'polypeptide(L)'
;MLSIYFGSDLAYADWIRETINQEVVVCSNFLQINNILSETIRRRKEDHCFVFIQRKNKLSDLKIISHLTKSYSSVYIILVGVPLSIEEKKEYLTAGTDSIISEKRNDTELIRILDFAIKYNERIKSTSLRSKELESFKMPLWKRTFDIVCSLAAIIILSPLLIVTWLAIRLESKGEAVYRSKRGGSN
;
A
#
# COMPACT_ATOMS: atom_id res chain seq x y z
N MET A 1 -8.73 -6.68 20.59
CA MET A 1 -8.81 -6.92 19.15
C MET A 1 -10.23 -7.29 18.80
N LEU A 2 -10.84 -6.65 17.81
CA LEU A 2 -12.17 -6.99 17.32
C LEU A 2 -12.03 -7.68 15.96
N SER A 3 -12.66 -8.86 15.82
CA SER A 3 -12.70 -9.60 14.55
C SER A 3 -14.14 -9.74 14.08
N ILE A 4 -14.42 -9.27 12.87
CA ILE A 4 -15.74 -9.32 12.24
C ILE A 4 -15.64 -10.18 10.98
N TYR A 5 -16.54 -11.13 10.80
CA TYR A 5 -16.68 -11.89 9.59
C TYR A 5 -17.95 -11.51 8.85
N PHE A 6 -17.80 -11.04 7.62
CA PHE A 6 -18.90 -10.71 6.73
C PHE A 6 -19.03 -11.77 5.64
N GLY A 7 -19.92 -12.69 5.87
CA GLY A 7 -20.10 -13.81 4.97
C GLY A 7 -21.29 -14.67 5.35
N SER A 8 -21.51 -15.72 4.56
CA SER A 8 -22.57 -16.74 4.80
C SER A 8 -22.00 -18.10 5.19
N ASP A 9 -20.68 -18.31 5.05
CA ASP A 9 -20.02 -19.56 5.39
C ASP A 9 -19.63 -19.55 6.88
N LEU A 10 -20.51 -20.10 7.71
CA LEU A 10 -20.28 -20.20 9.16
C LEU A 10 -19.10 -21.09 9.51
N ALA A 11 -18.84 -22.14 8.72
CA ALA A 11 -17.71 -23.02 8.95
C ALA A 11 -16.36 -22.31 8.72
N TYR A 12 -16.36 -21.25 7.89
CA TYR A 12 -15.18 -20.39 7.73
C TYR A 12 -15.01 -19.44 8.92
N ALA A 13 -16.11 -18.91 9.43
CA ALA A 13 -16.10 -18.06 10.63
C ALA A 13 -15.62 -18.84 11.87
N ASP A 14 -16.07 -20.10 12.02
CA ASP A 14 -15.65 -20.98 13.11
C ASP A 14 -14.16 -21.33 12.99
N TRP A 15 -13.68 -21.63 11.79
CA TRP A 15 -12.25 -21.84 11.55
C TRP A 15 -11.41 -20.61 11.95
N ILE A 16 -11.83 -19.38 11.58
CA ILE A 16 -11.13 -18.16 12.00
C ILE A 16 -11.13 -18.07 13.53
N ARG A 17 -12.29 -18.28 14.16
CA ARG A 17 -12.44 -18.23 15.64
C ARG A 17 -11.49 -19.20 16.35
N GLU A 18 -11.41 -20.44 15.87
CA GLU A 18 -10.52 -21.45 16.43
C GLU A 18 -9.04 -21.09 16.23
N THR A 19 -8.68 -20.65 15.03
CA THR A 19 -7.28 -20.33 14.71
C THR A 19 -6.75 -19.13 15.50
N ILE A 20 -7.58 -18.10 15.69
CA ILE A 20 -7.14 -16.89 16.42
C ILE A 20 -7.43 -16.97 17.94
N ASN A 21 -8.15 -18.00 18.38
CA ASN A 21 -8.60 -18.19 19.76
C ASN A 21 -9.29 -16.95 20.34
N GLN A 22 -10.16 -16.30 19.54
CA GLN A 22 -10.90 -15.10 19.93
C GLN A 22 -12.32 -15.12 19.34
N GLU A 23 -13.22 -14.35 19.94
CA GLU A 23 -14.56 -14.21 19.39
C GLU A 23 -14.55 -13.49 18.04
N VAL A 24 -15.30 -14.06 17.10
CA VAL A 24 -15.53 -13.50 15.75
C VAL A 24 -17.01 -13.17 15.63
N VAL A 25 -17.31 -11.90 15.40
CA VAL A 25 -18.69 -11.45 15.21
C VAL A 25 -19.08 -11.69 13.76
N VAL A 26 -20.08 -12.57 13.55
CA VAL A 26 -20.56 -12.86 12.21
C VAL A 26 -21.65 -11.85 11.82
N CYS A 27 -21.46 -11.21 10.67
CA CYS A 27 -22.40 -10.24 10.10
C CYS A 27 -22.87 -10.72 8.73
N SER A 28 -24.18 -10.67 8.50
CA SER A 28 -24.79 -10.97 7.20
C SER A 28 -25.19 -9.72 6.42
N ASN A 29 -25.27 -8.56 7.09
CA ASN A 29 -25.66 -7.29 6.52
C ASN A 29 -24.60 -6.22 6.77
N PHE A 30 -24.38 -5.37 5.76
CA PHE A 30 -23.42 -4.25 5.84
C PHE A 30 -23.76 -3.25 6.95
N LEU A 31 -25.05 -2.99 7.22
CA LEU A 31 -25.46 -2.10 8.30
C LEU A 31 -25.00 -2.59 9.69
N GLN A 32 -24.98 -3.90 9.90
CA GLN A 32 -24.49 -4.50 11.15
C GLN A 32 -23.01 -4.22 11.33
N ILE A 33 -22.20 -4.41 10.29
CA ILE A 33 -20.74 -4.09 10.34
C ILE A 33 -20.55 -2.62 10.74
N ASN A 34 -21.25 -1.73 10.06
CA ASN A 34 -21.11 -0.29 10.25
C ASN A 34 -21.48 0.12 11.69
N ASN A 35 -22.55 -0.44 12.24
CA ASN A 35 -22.97 -0.20 13.60
C ASN A 35 -21.93 -0.70 14.62
N ILE A 36 -21.45 -1.93 14.46
CA ILE A 36 -20.44 -2.53 15.35
C ILE A 36 -19.14 -1.74 15.30
N LEU A 37 -18.64 -1.41 14.10
CA LEU A 37 -17.41 -0.64 13.94
C LEU A 37 -17.54 0.76 14.54
N SER A 38 -18.63 1.47 14.25
CA SER A 38 -18.87 2.82 14.79
C SER A 38 -18.94 2.83 16.31
N GLU A 39 -19.62 1.84 16.91
CA GLU A 39 -19.73 1.71 18.35
C GLU A 39 -18.38 1.33 19.01
N THR A 40 -17.65 0.38 18.41
CA THR A 40 -16.37 -0.09 18.94
C THR A 40 -15.30 0.99 18.84
N ILE A 41 -15.19 1.67 17.72
CA ILE A 41 -14.22 2.76 17.51
C ILE A 41 -14.56 3.95 18.43
N ARG A 42 -15.84 4.22 18.68
CA ARG A 42 -16.27 5.27 19.60
C ARG A 42 -15.92 4.96 21.07
N ARG A 43 -16.01 3.69 21.47
CA ARG A 43 -15.76 3.26 22.85
C ARG A 43 -14.29 2.99 23.15
N ARG A 44 -13.52 2.47 22.17
CA ARG A 44 -12.15 2.02 22.36
C ARG A 44 -11.24 2.69 21.31
N LYS A 45 -10.55 3.72 21.74
CA LYS A 45 -9.65 4.52 20.87
C LYS A 45 -8.46 3.76 20.26
N GLU A 46 -8.19 2.51 20.65
CA GLU A 46 -6.88 1.86 20.35
C GLU A 46 -6.94 0.41 19.87
N ASP A 47 -8.12 -0.21 19.73
CA ASP A 47 -8.18 -1.63 19.37
C ASP A 47 -8.05 -1.82 17.83
N HIS A 48 -7.24 -2.83 17.47
CA HIS A 48 -7.16 -3.29 16.09
C HIS A 48 -8.48 -3.97 15.70
N CYS A 49 -9.08 -3.51 14.61
CA CYS A 49 -10.29 -4.08 14.05
C CYS A 49 -9.96 -4.82 12.76
N PHE A 50 -10.29 -6.11 12.72
CA PHE A 50 -10.14 -6.96 11.54
C PHE A 50 -11.51 -7.27 10.94
N VAL A 51 -11.66 -7.03 9.64
CA VAL A 51 -12.89 -7.33 8.91
C VAL A 51 -12.56 -8.34 7.82
N PHE A 52 -13.04 -9.56 8.00
CA PHE A 52 -12.96 -10.63 7.02
C PHE A 52 -14.17 -10.54 6.11
N ILE A 53 -13.96 -10.33 4.82
CA ILE A 53 -15.05 -10.22 3.83
C ILE A 53 -15.01 -11.45 2.94
N GLN A 54 -16.09 -12.26 2.98
CA GLN A 54 -16.27 -13.37 2.06
C GLN A 54 -16.62 -12.84 0.68
N ARG A 55 -15.87 -13.24 -0.34
CA ARG A 55 -16.19 -12.91 -1.72
C ARG A 55 -17.54 -13.53 -2.12
N LYS A 56 -18.47 -12.69 -2.56
CA LYS A 56 -19.78 -13.10 -3.10
C LYS A 56 -20.03 -12.51 -4.47
N ASN A 57 -19.98 -11.19 -4.56
CA ASN A 57 -20.22 -10.46 -5.80
C ASN A 57 -19.21 -9.32 -5.90
N LYS A 58 -18.39 -9.35 -6.94
CA LYS A 58 -17.30 -8.40 -7.16
C LYS A 58 -17.73 -6.93 -6.99
N LEU A 59 -18.82 -6.51 -7.65
CA LEU A 59 -19.25 -5.10 -7.60
C LEU A 59 -19.73 -4.68 -6.21
N SER A 60 -20.45 -5.57 -5.52
CA SER A 60 -20.93 -5.32 -4.17
C SER A 60 -19.76 -5.28 -3.18
N ASP A 61 -18.85 -6.26 -3.30
CA ASP A 61 -17.71 -6.40 -2.41
C ASP A 61 -16.78 -5.17 -2.52
N LEU A 62 -16.48 -4.71 -3.75
CA LEU A 62 -15.66 -3.52 -3.99
C LEU A 62 -16.30 -2.25 -3.40
N LYS A 63 -17.64 -2.10 -3.49
CA LYS A 63 -18.34 -0.97 -2.88
C LYS A 63 -18.23 -0.99 -1.36
N ILE A 64 -18.43 -2.16 -0.74
CA ILE A 64 -18.33 -2.33 0.72
C ILE A 64 -16.91 -2.03 1.19
N ILE A 65 -15.90 -2.60 0.55
CA ILE A 65 -14.48 -2.40 0.88
C ILE A 65 -14.11 -0.91 0.76
N SER A 66 -14.44 -0.28 -0.37
CA SER A 66 -14.15 1.14 -0.59
C SER A 66 -14.84 2.05 0.45
N HIS A 67 -16.07 1.70 0.86
CA HIS A 67 -16.77 2.44 1.90
C HIS A 67 -16.10 2.27 3.27
N LEU A 68 -15.75 1.04 3.65
CA LEU A 68 -15.08 0.76 4.92
C LEU A 68 -13.71 1.45 5.01
N THR A 69 -12.91 1.38 3.95
CA THR A 69 -11.59 2.03 3.88
C THR A 69 -11.67 3.55 4.02
N LYS A 70 -12.69 4.16 3.40
CA LYS A 70 -12.90 5.61 3.50
C LYS A 70 -13.43 6.07 4.86
N SER A 71 -14.28 5.25 5.47
CA SER A 71 -14.94 5.60 6.73
C SER A 71 -14.10 5.28 7.96
N TYR A 72 -13.22 4.29 7.88
CA TYR A 72 -12.51 3.75 9.03
C TYR A 72 -11.02 3.51 8.72
N SER A 73 -10.16 4.40 9.14
CA SER A 73 -8.70 4.31 8.90
C SER A 73 -7.97 3.26 9.75
N SER A 74 -8.61 2.74 10.80
CA SER A 74 -8.02 1.77 11.74
C SER A 74 -8.52 0.33 11.54
N VAL A 75 -9.25 0.09 10.47
CA VAL A 75 -9.78 -1.24 10.13
C VAL A 75 -8.84 -1.91 9.12
N TYR A 76 -8.49 -3.17 9.40
CA TYR A 76 -7.72 -4.02 8.50
C TYR A 76 -8.67 -4.97 7.76
N ILE A 77 -8.73 -4.86 6.45
CA ILE A 77 -9.69 -5.58 5.61
C ILE A 77 -9.01 -6.78 4.96
N ILE A 78 -9.52 -7.98 5.24
CA ILE A 78 -9.04 -9.23 4.71
C ILE A 78 -10.12 -9.85 3.81
N LEU A 79 -9.83 -9.99 2.52
CA LEU A 79 -10.73 -10.69 1.61
C LEU A 79 -10.50 -12.19 1.70
N VAL A 80 -11.62 -12.92 1.82
CA VAL A 80 -11.64 -14.38 1.95
C VAL A 80 -12.46 -14.97 0.81
N GLY A 81 -11.96 -16.01 0.15
CA GLY A 81 -12.74 -16.69 -0.87
C GLY A 81 -11.91 -17.31 -1.99
N VAL A 82 -12.55 -17.55 -3.10
CA VAL A 82 -12.09 -18.27 -4.29
C VAL A 82 -10.77 -17.70 -4.84
N PRO A 83 -9.92 -18.53 -5.46
CA PRO A 83 -8.73 -18.04 -6.16
C PRO A 83 -9.07 -16.89 -7.13
N LEU A 84 -8.37 -15.78 -6.99
CA LEU A 84 -8.58 -14.58 -7.79
C LEU A 84 -7.56 -14.51 -8.93
N SER A 85 -7.97 -14.00 -10.08
CA SER A 85 -7.04 -13.61 -11.14
C SER A 85 -6.13 -12.45 -10.68
N ILE A 86 -5.05 -12.20 -11.40
CA ILE A 86 -4.12 -11.10 -11.07
C ILE A 86 -4.82 -9.75 -11.19
N GLU A 87 -5.68 -9.59 -12.20
CA GLU A 87 -6.47 -8.37 -12.42
C GLU A 87 -7.45 -8.14 -11.27
N GLU A 88 -8.18 -9.17 -10.85
CA GLU A 88 -9.11 -9.08 -9.74
C GLU A 88 -8.40 -8.74 -8.43
N LYS A 89 -7.25 -9.36 -8.14
CA LYS A 89 -6.43 -9.03 -6.96
C LYS A 89 -6.06 -7.54 -6.96
N LYS A 90 -5.63 -7.02 -8.11
CA LYS A 90 -5.27 -5.62 -8.26
C LYS A 90 -6.46 -4.69 -7.98
N GLU A 91 -7.65 -5.04 -8.46
CA GLU A 91 -8.86 -4.26 -8.22
C GLU A 91 -9.25 -4.23 -6.74
N TYR A 92 -9.22 -5.40 -6.06
CA TYR A 92 -9.53 -5.47 -4.64
C TYR A 92 -8.50 -4.71 -3.78
N LEU A 93 -7.20 -4.82 -4.09
CA LEU A 93 -6.16 -4.03 -3.42
C LEU A 93 -6.33 -2.53 -3.65
N THR A 94 -6.70 -2.12 -4.87
CA THR A 94 -6.98 -0.71 -5.18
C THR A 94 -8.22 -0.19 -4.45
N ALA A 95 -9.21 -1.05 -4.19
CA ALA A 95 -10.39 -0.69 -3.42
C ALA A 95 -10.11 -0.52 -1.91
N GLY A 96 -8.97 -1.03 -1.42
CA GLY A 96 -8.54 -0.89 -0.04
C GLY A 96 -8.52 -2.19 0.77
N THR A 97 -8.44 -3.34 0.10
CA THR A 97 -8.18 -4.62 0.77
C THR A 97 -6.72 -4.69 1.19
N ASP A 98 -6.45 -5.02 2.44
CA ASP A 98 -5.09 -5.11 2.98
C ASP A 98 -4.44 -6.48 2.73
N SER A 99 -5.24 -7.55 2.78
CA SER A 99 -4.78 -8.92 2.55
C SER A 99 -5.85 -9.78 1.90
N ILE A 100 -5.41 -10.84 1.21
CA ILE A 100 -6.29 -11.80 0.55
C ILE A 100 -5.89 -13.20 0.99
N ILE A 101 -6.82 -13.96 1.58
CA ILE A 101 -6.63 -15.35 1.97
C ILE A 101 -7.33 -16.23 0.95
N SER A 102 -6.61 -17.24 0.45
CA SER A 102 -7.19 -18.24 -0.45
C SER A 102 -8.25 -19.09 0.27
N GLU A 103 -9.11 -19.76 -0.51
CA GLU A 103 -10.20 -20.59 0.02
C GLU A 103 -9.72 -21.75 0.91
N LYS A 104 -8.48 -22.17 0.76
CA LYS A 104 -7.88 -23.19 1.62
C LYS A 104 -7.62 -22.62 3.00
N ARG A 105 -8.27 -23.17 4.01
CA ARG A 105 -8.05 -22.86 5.42
C ARG A 105 -6.60 -23.18 5.77
N ASN A 106 -5.79 -22.15 5.93
CA ASN A 106 -4.38 -22.26 6.27
C ASN A 106 -4.08 -21.43 7.52
N ASP A 107 -3.99 -22.09 8.66
CA ASP A 107 -3.79 -21.46 9.94
C ASP A 107 -2.50 -20.63 9.98
N THR A 108 -1.43 -21.16 9.41
CA THR A 108 -0.13 -20.46 9.37
C THR A 108 -0.20 -19.17 8.57
N GLU A 109 -0.93 -19.17 7.47
CA GLU A 109 -1.12 -17.97 6.64
C GLU A 109 -1.96 -16.92 7.37
N LEU A 110 -3.06 -17.33 8.01
CA LEU A 110 -3.92 -16.45 8.79
C LEU A 110 -3.14 -15.81 9.94
N ILE A 111 -2.44 -16.59 10.74
CA ILE A 111 -1.64 -16.08 11.88
C ILE A 111 -0.59 -15.09 11.38
N ARG A 112 0.14 -15.43 10.31
CA ARG A 112 1.16 -14.54 9.73
C ARG A 112 0.58 -13.20 9.26
N ILE A 113 -0.61 -13.21 8.63
CA ILE A 113 -1.29 -11.98 8.18
C ILE A 113 -1.68 -11.12 9.39
N LEU A 114 -2.23 -11.72 10.43
CA LEU A 114 -2.63 -11.00 11.64
C LEU A 114 -1.44 -10.43 12.40
N ASP A 115 -0.38 -11.20 12.59
CA ASP A 115 0.86 -10.74 13.22
C ASP A 115 1.48 -9.56 12.44
N PHE A 116 1.51 -9.68 11.11
CA PHE A 116 1.97 -8.60 10.26
C PHE A 116 1.08 -7.35 10.41
N ALA A 117 -0.24 -7.50 10.40
CA ALA A 117 -1.18 -6.41 10.50
C ALA A 117 -1.07 -5.68 11.85
N ILE A 118 -0.95 -6.41 12.96
CA ILE A 118 -0.75 -5.84 14.29
C ILE A 118 0.56 -5.04 14.33
N LYS A 119 1.64 -5.65 13.90
CA LYS A 119 2.97 -5.04 13.89
C LYS A 119 3.07 -3.83 12.93
N TYR A 120 2.37 -3.90 11.81
CA TYR A 120 2.32 -2.83 10.82
C TYR A 120 1.49 -1.64 11.33
N ASN A 121 0.36 -1.90 11.98
CA ASN A 121 -0.48 -0.86 12.57
C ASN A 121 0.23 -0.10 13.71
N GLU A 122 1.04 -0.77 14.51
CA GLU A 122 1.91 -0.11 15.49
C GLU A 122 2.93 0.82 14.81
N ARG A 123 3.50 0.38 13.70
CA ARG A 123 4.44 1.19 12.91
C ARG A 123 3.76 2.38 12.24
N ILE A 124 2.56 2.21 11.69
CA ILE A 124 1.80 3.31 11.08
C ILE A 124 1.36 4.32 12.14
N LYS A 125 0.90 3.87 13.29
CA LYS A 125 0.59 4.79 14.41
C LYS A 125 1.82 5.62 14.79
N SER A 126 2.99 5.01 14.90
CA SER A 126 4.24 5.73 15.16
C SER A 126 4.67 6.61 13.98
N THR A 127 4.40 6.20 12.76
CA THR A 127 4.74 6.94 11.52
C THR A 127 3.72 8.04 11.22
N SER A 128 2.42 7.86 11.52
CA SER A 128 1.40 8.90 11.32
C SER A 128 1.54 10.05 12.31
N LEU A 129 2.03 9.79 13.50
CA LEU A 129 2.48 10.85 14.42
C LEU A 129 3.69 11.59 13.82
N ARG A 130 4.58 10.85 13.16
CA ARG A 130 5.76 11.39 12.49
C ARG A 130 5.45 12.05 11.14
N SER A 131 4.43 11.59 10.40
CA SER A 131 4.01 12.20 9.13
C SER A 131 3.22 13.49 9.34
N LYS A 132 2.48 13.64 10.43
CA LYS A 132 1.96 14.95 10.84
C LYS A 132 3.08 15.97 11.14
N GLU A 133 4.21 15.51 11.65
CA GLU A 133 5.43 16.33 11.73
C GLU A 133 6.09 16.51 10.35
N LEU A 134 6.01 15.54 9.43
CA LEU A 134 6.60 15.59 8.10
C LEU A 134 5.76 16.39 7.09
N GLU A 135 4.44 16.48 7.24
CA GLU A 135 3.62 17.42 6.44
C GLU A 135 3.94 18.89 6.73
N SER A 136 4.53 19.19 7.89
CA SER A 136 5.14 20.49 8.17
C SER A 136 6.54 20.65 7.59
N PHE A 137 7.17 19.57 7.14
CA PHE A 137 8.47 19.57 6.49
C PHE A 137 8.34 20.00 5.01
N LYS A 138 7.96 21.25 4.78
CA LYS A 138 8.33 21.95 3.55
C LYS A 138 9.84 21.85 3.47
N MET A 139 10.37 21.14 2.46
CA MET A 139 11.84 21.11 2.23
C MET A 139 12.36 22.53 2.36
N PRO A 140 13.26 22.82 3.31
CA PRO A 140 13.75 24.18 3.49
C PRO A 140 14.38 24.61 2.17
N LEU A 141 14.02 25.78 1.70
CA LEU A 141 14.54 26.40 0.46
C LEU A 141 16.07 26.34 0.39
N TRP A 142 16.71 26.35 1.53
CA TRP A 142 18.15 26.16 1.69
C TRP A 142 18.69 24.89 1.02
N LYS A 143 18.02 23.73 1.17
CA LYS A 143 18.47 22.48 0.52
C LYS A 143 18.41 22.60 -1.01
N ARG A 144 17.33 23.14 -1.54
CA ARG A 144 17.20 23.38 -2.99
C ARG A 144 18.24 24.36 -3.51
N THR A 145 18.51 25.43 -2.76
CA THR A 145 19.53 26.42 -3.14
C THR A 145 20.92 25.77 -3.12
N PHE A 146 21.21 24.96 -2.11
CA PHE A 146 22.48 24.23 -2.01
C PHE A 146 22.67 23.24 -3.18
N ASP A 147 21.65 22.47 -3.52
CA ASP A 147 21.71 21.53 -4.65
C ASP A 147 21.95 22.26 -5.99
N ILE A 148 21.28 23.40 -6.19
CA ILE A 148 21.47 24.21 -7.41
C ILE A 148 22.89 24.80 -7.46
N VAL A 149 23.39 25.34 -6.36
CA VAL A 149 24.74 25.92 -6.30
C VAL A 149 25.81 24.83 -6.52
N CYS A 150 25.67 23.66 -5.86
CA CYS A 150 26.60 22.56 -6.03
C CYS A 150 26.57 21.98 -7.45
N SER A 151 25.40 21.83 -8.06
CA SER A 151 25.30 21.34 -9.44
C SER A 151 25.87 22.33 -10.45
N LEU A 152 25.64 23.64 -10.24
CA LEU A 152 26.21 24.69 -11.09
C LEU A 152 27.73 24.74 -10.97
N ALA A 153 28.26 24.65 -9.75
CA ALA A 153 29.70 24.59 -9.50
C ALA A 153 30.35 23.34 -10.16
N ALA A 154 29.70 22.20 -10.05
CA ALA A 154 30.16 20.97 -10.71
C ALA A 154 30.21 21.13 -12.24
N ILE A 155 29.19 21.73 -12.86
CA ILE A 155 29.17 22.00 -14.29
C ILE A 155 30.31 22.95 -14.70
N ILE A 156 30.55 24.02 -13.94
CA ILE A 156 31.61 24.97 -14.24
C ILE A 156 32.98 24.31 -14.13
N ILE A 157 33.23 23.48 -13.12
CA ILE A 157 34.49 22.78 -12.91
C ILE A 157 34.75 21.70 -13.97
N LEU A 158 33.68 20.97 -14.38
CA LEU A 158 33.79 19.90 -15.35
C LEU A 158 33.78 20.39 -16.81
N SER A 159 33.25 21.60 -17.07
CA SER A 159 33.14 22.14 -18.44
C SER A 159 34.49 22.28 -19.16
N PRO A 160 35.57 22.78 -18.55
CA PRO A 160 36.86 22.83 -19.25
C PRO A 160 37.42 21.46 -19.58
N LEU A 161 37.20 20.44 -18.73
CA LEU A 161 37.58 19.08 -19.01
C LEU A 161 36.82 18.51 -20.22
N LEU A 162 35.51 18.76 -20.29
CA LEU A 162 34.68 18.34 -21.42
C LEU A 162 35.08 19.04 -22.72
N ILE A 163 35.44 20.33 -22.65
CA ILE A 163 35.92 21.08 -23.82
C ILE A 163 37.27 20.53 -24.32
N VAL A 164 38.19 20.25 -23.38
CA VAL A 164 39.49 19.69 -23.73
C VAL A 164 39.36 18.29 -24.34
N THR A 165 38.55 17.43 -23.77
CA THR A 165 38.27 16.09 -24.32
C THR A 165 37.58 16.15 -25.67
N TRP A 166 36.61 17.05 -25.84
CA TRP A 166 35.97 17.27 -27.15
C TRP A 166 36.96 17.74 -28.21
N LEU A 167 37.86 18.69 -27.84
CA LEU A 167 38.87 19.20 -28.74
C LEU A 167 39.90 18.11 -29.12
N ALA A 168 40.35 17.33 -28.14
CA ALA A 168 41.25 16.21 -28.35
C ALA A 168 40.68 15.18 -29.32
N ILE A 169 39.41 14.78 -29.12
CA ILE A 169 38.72 13.85 -30.02
C ILE A 169 38.60 14.42 -31.45
N ARG A 170 38.31 15.72 -31.55
CA ARG A 170 38.18 16.36 -32.89
C ARG A 170 39.49 16.51 -33.61
N LEU A 171 40.60 16.65 -32.91
CA LEU A 171 41.95 16.71 -33.50
C LEU A 171 42.45 15.33 -33.95
N GLU A 172 42.08 14.29 -33.18
CA GLU A 172 42.54 12.92 -33.43
C GLU A 172 41.63 12.15 -34.44
N SER A 173 40.33 12.49 -34.47
CA SER A 173 39.33 11.80 -35.28
C SER A 173 38.74 12.70 -36.35
N LYS A 174 38.70 12.21 -37.63
CA LYS A 174 37.99 12.87 -38.77
C LYS A 174 36.45 12.73 -38.65
N GLY A 175 35.89 12.18 -37.55
CA GLY A 175 34.47 11.95 -37.33
C GLY A 175 33.80 12.95 -36.36
N GLU A 176 32.47 12.87 -36.25
CA GLU A 176 31.70 13.69 -35.27
C GLU A 176 32.04 13.25 -33.86
N ALA A 177 32.41 14.20 -32.97
CA ALA A 177 32.75 13.96 -31.58
C ALA A 177 31.55 13.52 -30.70
N VAL A 178 30.33 13.62 -31.20
CA VAL A 178 29.11 13.24 -30.52
C VAL A 178 28.33 12.25 -31.36
N TYR A 179 28.19 11.04 -30.87
CA TYR A 179 27.41 9.98 -31.56
C TYR A 179 25.91 10.30 -31.52
N ARG A 180 25.34 10.62 -32.68
CA ARG A 180 23.90 10.73 -32.86
C ARG A 180 23.31 9.37 -33.24
N SER A 181 22.71 8.67 -32.28
CA SER A 181 21.92 7.48 -32.57
C SER A 181 20.66 7.86 -33.37
N LYS A 182 20.60 7.48 -34.64
CA LYS A 182 19.36 7.50 -35.41
C LYS A 182 18.48 6.37 -34.88
N ARG A 183 17.46 6.69 -34.08
CA ARG A 183 16.38 5.73 -33.82
C ARG A 183 15.67 5.46 -35.14
N GLY A 184 15.87 4.26 -35.72
CA GLY A 184 15.06 3.77 -36.81
C GLY A 184 13.62 3.63 -36.33
N GLY A 185 12.75 4.55 -36.74
CA GLY A 185 11.31 4.34 -36.66
C GLY A 185 10.98 3.27 -37.70
N SER A 186 10.49 2.10 -37.25
CA SER A 186 9.85 1.14 -38.12
C SER A 186 8.50 1.71 -38.54
N ASN A 187 8.29 1.76 -39.88
CA ASN A 187 6.96 1.90 -40.47
C ASN A 187 6.10 0.69 -40.11
#